data_90c1e89786a6184a1ee739281c242366
#
_entry.id   90c1e89786a6184a1ee739281c242366
#
_cell.length_a   1.000
_cell.length_b   1.000
_cell.length_c   1.000
_cell.angle_alpha   90.00
_cell.angle_beta   90.00
_cell.angle_gamma   90.00
#
_symmetry.space_group_name_H-M   'P 1'
#
loop_
_entity.id
_entity.type
_entity.pdbx_description
1 polymer ?
#
loop_
_entity_poly.entity_id
_entity_poly.type
_entity_poly.pdbx_seq_one_letter_code
_entity_poly.pdbx_strand_id
1 'polypeptide(L)'
;VEDKPANNVLLVGARGTGKSSGVKAVVNSFFDKGLRLVQLTKEQLIDLPVIMEHLRDFSSKKFIIFLDDLSFEEFEVEYKYLKSAIEGGASAKPENVLIYATSNRRHLIKESYKDRGANDDDMHRSDTLNETISLSDRFGLIIYYMAPNQQEYLDIVDGLLKQHGIELSKEELRVKAGAWEKEHSGRSGRIAQQFVTHYLGQVYNK
;
A
#
# COMPACT_ATOMS: atom_id res chain seq x y z
N VAL A 1 -5.48 -16.71 -9.14
CA VAL A 1 -5.49 -18.08 -8.63
C VAL A 1 -6.37 -19.01 -9.50
N GLU A 2 -7.31 -18.41 -10.24
CA GLU A 2 -8.23 -19.15 -11.12
C GLU A 2 -7.82 -19.10 -12.61
N ASP A 3 -6.57 -18.77 -12.90
CA ASP A 3 -6.01 -18.61 -14.26
C ASP A 3 -6.77 -17.62 -15.16
N LYS A 4 -7.38 -16.60 -14.53
CA LYS A 4 -8.04 -15.49 -15.22
C LYS A 4 -7.10 -14.30 -15.33
N PRO A 5 -7.18 -13.52 -16.42
CA PRO A 5 -6.47 -12.26 -16.53
C PRO A 5 -6.78 -11.34 -15.34
N ALA A 6 -5.77 -10.68 -14.80
CA ALA A 6 -5.91 -9.76 -13.69
C ALA A 6 -4.96 -8.57 -13.85
N ASN A 7 -5.35 -7.43 -13.30
CA ASN A 7 -4.56 -6.20 -13.33
C ASN A 7 -3.56 -6.14 -12.19
N ASN A 8 -2.46 -5.42 -12.41
CA ASN A 8 -1.62 -4.92 -11.33
C ASN A 8 -2.43 -3.92 -10.49
N VAL A 9 -2.10 -3.80 -9.20
CA VAL A 9 -2.90 -3.02 -8.26
C VAL A 9 -2.05 -1.97 -7.56
N LEU A 10 -2.51 -0.73 -7.56
CA LEU A 10 -1.96 0.36 -6.77
C LEU A 10 -2.95 0.74 -5.65
N LEU A 11 -2.53 0.61 -4.40
CA LEU A 11 -3.31 1.00 -3.23
C LEU A 11 -2.81 2.36 -2.74
N VAL A 12 -3.68 3.37 -2.78
CA VAL A 12 -3.33 4.76 -2.47
C VAL A 12 -4.10 5.23 -1.25
N GLY A 13 -3.46 5.97 -0.37
CA GLY A 13 -4.14 6.58 0.76
C GLY A 13 -3.23 6.92 1.93
N ALA A 14 -3.77 7.54 2.96
CA ALA A 14 -3.03 7.98 4.13
C ALA A 14 -2.31 6.81 4.85
N ARG A 15 -1.28 7.15 5.62
CA ARG A 15 -0.56 6.17 6.45
C ARG A 15 -1.49 5.56 7.50
N GLY A 16 -1.31 4.26 7.76
CA GLY A 16 -2.06 3.55 8.79
C GLY A 16 -3.49 3.16 8.42
N THR A 17 -3.94 3.36 7.17
CA THR A 17 -5.29 3.03 6.71
C THR A 17 -5.48 1.55 6.34
N GLY A 18 -4.43 0.71 6.45
CA GLY A 18 -4.56 -0.74 6.24
C GLY A 18 -4.14 -1.24 4.86
N LYS A 19 -3.54 -0.41 3.98
CA LYS A 19 -3.11 -0.81 2.63
C LYS A 19 -2.28 -2.08 2.62
N SER A 20 -1.15 -2.07 3.31
CA SER A 20 -0.22 -3.21 3.36
C SER A 20 -0.85 -4.43 4.08
N SER A 21 -1.68 -4.18 5.09
CA SER A 21 -2.44 -5.24 5.78
C SER A 21 -3.44 -5.90 4.84
N GLY A 22 -4.11 -5.13 3.97
CA GLY A 22 -5.03 -5.65 2.96
C GLY A 22 -4.33 -6.59 1.97
N VAL A 23 -3.15 -6.22 1.48
CA VAL A 23 -2.36 -7.10 0.59
C VAL A 23 -1.99 -8.40 1.28
N LYS A 24 -1.50 -8.33 2.54
CA LYS A 24 -1.14 -9.51 3.32
C LYS A 24 -2.35 -10.40 3.61
N ALA A 25 -3.52 -9.81 3.89
CA ALA A 25 -4.76 -10.54 4.10
C ALA A 25 -5.20 -11.30 2.84
N VAL A 26 -5.11 -10.68 1.65
CA VAL A 26 -5.39 -11.36 0.38
C VAL A 26 -4.46 -12.55 0.19
N VAL A 27 -3.15 -12.37 0.39
CA VAL A 27 -2.18 -13.47 0.22
C VAL A 27 -2.48 -14.62 1.19
N ASN A 28 -2.76 -14.32 2.46
CA ASN A 28 -3.10 -15.34 3.46
C ASN A 28 -4.38 -16.09 3.09
N SER A 29 -5.42 -15.40 2.60
CA SER A 29 -6.69 -16.01 2.21
C SER A 29 -6.58 -16.96 1.02
N PHE A 30 -5.57 -16.79 0.18
CA PHE A 30 -5.35 -17.61 -1.00
C PHE A 30 -4.07 -18.45 -0.95
N PHE A 31 -3.41 -18.50 0.21
CA PHE A 31 -2.16 -19.23 0.38
C PHE A 31 -2.29 -20.72 0.05
N ASP A 32 -3.35 -21.37 0.52
CA ASP A 32 -3.63 -22.78 0.26
C ASP A 32 -3.97 -23.04 -1.22
N LYS A 33 -4.43 -21.99 -1.93
CA LYS A 33 -4.68 -22.04 -3.39
C LYS A 33 -3.42 -21.74 -4.22
N GLY A 34 -2.25 -21.66 -3.59
CA GLY A 34 -0.97 -21.50 -4.26
C GLY A 34 -0.51 -20.07 -4.45
N LEU A 35 -1.19 -19.05 -3.89
CA LEU A 35 -0.72 -17.66 -3.93
C LEU A 35 0.48 -17.46 -3.01
N ARG A 36 1.47 -16.71 -3.48
CA ARG A 36 2.70 -16.37 -2.73
C ARG A 36 3.00 -14.88 -2.82
N LEU A 37 3.66 -14.35 -1.80
CA LEU A 37 4.11 -12.96 -1.74
C LEU A 37 5.63 -12.91 -1.90
N VAL A 38 6.08 -12.04 -2.79
CA VAL A 38 7.49 -11.63 -2.92
C VAL A 38 7.54 -10.14 -2.61
N GLN A 39 8.05 -9.76 -1.46
CA GLN A 39 8.19 -8.35 -1.11
C GLN A 39 9.55 -7.83 -1.55
N LEU A 40 9.55 -6.71 -2.24
CA LEU A 40 10.76 -6.03 -2.71
C LEU A 40 10.81 -4.61 -2.14
N THR A 41 12.03 -4.13 -1.89
CA THR A 41 12.29 -2.71 -1.64
C THR A 41 12.42 -1.96 -2.97
N LYS A 42 12.43 -0.63 -2.90
CA LYS A 42 12.61 0.21 -4.09
C LYS A 42 13.97 -0.06 -4.78
N GLU A 43 15.02 -0.23 -4.00
CA GLU A 43 16.39 -0.49 -4.48
C GLU A 43 16.48 -1.83 -5.23
N GLN A 44 15.65 -2.80 -4.84
CA GLN A 44 15.60 -4.12 -5.49
C GLN A 44 14.82 -4.13 -6.80
N LEU A 45 14.24 -3.00 -7.22
CA LEU A 45 13.56 -2.92 -8.52
C LEU A 45 14.49 -3.15 -9.71
N ILE A 46 15.79 -2.93 -9.54
CA ILE A 46 16.79 -3.25 -10.57
C ILE A 46 16.82 -4.76 -10.89
N ASP A 47 16.55 -5.60 -9.90
CA ASP A 47 16.52 -7.06 -10.03
C ASP A 47 15.16 -7.61 -10.51
N LEU A 48 14.16 -6.75 -10.64
CA LEU A 48 12.79 -7.16 -10.96
C LEU A 48 12.67 -8.02 -12.22
N PRO A 49 13.39 -7.74 -13.34
CA PRO A 49 13.35 -8.59 -14.53
C PRO A 49 13.84 -10.01 -14.25
N VAL A 50 14.94 -10.16 -13.49
CA VAL A 50 15.52 -11.46 -13.14
C VAL A 50 14.60 -12.21 -12.19
N ILE A 51 14.02 -11.53 -11.21
CA ILE A 51 13.05 -12.11 -10.27
C ILE A 51 11.83 -12.63 -11.04
N MET A 52 11.28 -11.84 -11.95
CA MET A 52 10.12 -12.24 -12.75
C MET A 52 10.42 -13.47 -13.62
N GLU A 53 11.62 -13.55 -14.21
CA GLU A 53 12.01 -14.70 -15.00
C GLU A 53 12.08 -15.98 -14.15
N HIS A 54 12.68 -15.90 -12.96
CA HIS A 54 12.69 -17.03 -12.02
C HIS A 54 11.29 -17.46 -11.57
N LEU A 55 10.39 -16.49 -11.34
CA LEU A 55 9.01 -16.81 -10.93
C LEU A 55 8.19 -17.48 -12.03
N ARG A 56 8.54 -17.26 -13.30
CA ARG A 56 7.90 -17.89 -14.46
C ARG A 56 7.97 -19.40 -14.40
N ASP A 57 9.09 -19.96 -13.91
CA ASP A 57 9.33 -21.40 -13.86
C ASP A 57 8.39 -22.13 -12.86
N PHE A 58 7.80 -21.39 -11.92
CA PHE A 58 6.87 -21.96 -10.94
C PHE A 58 5.41 -21.89 -11.41
N SER A 59 5.08 -22.54 -12.51
CA SER A 59 3.75 -22.49 -13.15
C SER A 59 2.59 -22.90 -12.23
N SER A 60 2.84 -23.78 -11.24
CA SER A 60 1.84 -24.22 -10.26
C SER A 60 1.54 -23.19 -9.17
N LYS A 61 2.26 -22.06 -9.12
CA LYS A 61 2.10 -21.01 -8.14
C LYS A 61 1.76 -19.69 -8.81
N LYS A 62 1.03 -18.85 -8.07
CA LYS A 62 0.77 -17.45 -8.45
C LYS A 62 1.48 -16.53 -7.47
N PHE A 63 1.99 -15.44 -7.96
CA PHE A 63 2.82 -14.52 -7.18
C PHE A 63 2.26 -13.11 -7.20
N ILE A 64 2.29 -12.48 -6.04
CA ILE A 64 2.19 -11.03 -5.90
C ILE A 64 3.58 -10.51 -5.56
N ILE A 65 4.17 -9.73 -6.47
CA ILE A 65 5.33 -8.90 -6.16
C ILE A 65 4.79 -7.64 -5.47
N PHE A 66 5.19 -7.45 -4.22
CA PHE A 66 4.67 -6.40 -3.36
C PHE A 66 5.72 -5.32 -3.10
N LEU A 67 5.36 -4.07 -3.44
CA LEU A 67 6.14 -2.87 -3.25
C LEU A 67 5.44 -2.00 -2.21
N ASP A 68 5.95 -1.98 -0.99
CA ASP A 68 5.32 -1.24 0.12
C ASP A 68 5.89 0.18 0.23
N ASP A 69 5.01 1.16 0.45
CA ASP A 69 5.30 2.60 0.59
C ASP A 69 6.08 3.18 -0.60
N LEU A 70 5.68 2.79 -1.81
CA LEU A 70 6.36 3.16 -3.05
C LEU A 70 6.21 4.68 -3.31
N SER A 71 7.35 5.32 -3.48
CA SER A 71 7.45 6.71 -3.95
C SER A 71 8.79 6.92 -4.62
N PHE A 72 8.81 7.70 -5.68
CA PHE A 72 10.03 8.06 -6.40
C PHE A 72 10.31 9.56 -6.24
N GLU A 73 11.59 9.90 -6.15
CA GLU A 73 12.06 11.26 -6.31
C GLU A 73 12.23 11.54 -7.81
N GLU A 74 12.31 12.80 -8.17
CA GLU A 74 12.65 13.25 -9.50
C GLU A 74 14.05 12.69 -9.89
N PHE A 75 14.17 12.14 -11.11
CA PHE A 75 15.39 11.53 -11.64
C PHE A 75 15.83 10.15 -11.07
N GLU A 76 15.07 9.51 -10.19
CA GLU A 76 15.36 8.13 -9.80
C GLU A 76 15.13 7.17 -10.97
N VAL A 77 16.11 6.31 -11.23
CA VAL A 77 16.04 5.38 -12.38
C VAL A 77 15.20 4.13 -12.08
N GLU A 78 14.95 3.84 -10.82
CA GLU A 78 14.23 2.66 -10.34
C GLU A 78 12.80 2.60 -10.88
N TYR A 79 12.16 3.75 -11.10
CA TYR A 79 10.82 3.78 -11.69
C TYR A 79 10.78 3.21 -13.11
N LYS A 80 11.89 3.30 -13.87
CA LYS A 80 11.99 2.77 -15.25
C LYS A 80 11.91 1.24 -15.28
N TYR A 81 12.51 0.58 -14.29
CA TYR A 81 12.40 -0.87 -14.14
C TYR A 81 10.98 -1.30 -13.84
N LEU A 82 10.30 -0.59 -12.93
CA LEU A 82 8.91 -0.85 -12.62
C LEU A 82 7.99 -0.60 -13.83
N LYS A 83 8.19 0.53 -14.52
CA LYS A 83 7.44 0.87 -15.75
C LYS A 83 7.58 -0.24 -16.80
N SER A 84 8.81 -0.65 -17.09
CA SER A 84 9.10 -1.73 -18.05
C SER A 84 8.44 -3.06 -17.64
N ALA A 85 8.46 -3.41 -16.36
CA ALA A 85 7.85 -4.63 -15.85
C ALA A 85 6.32 -4.64 -15.94
N ILE A 86 5.68 -3.49 -15.73
CA ILE A 86 4.22 -3.35 -15.83
C ILE A 86 3.77 -3.36 -17.28
N GLU A 87 4.51 -2.73 -18.19
CA GLU A 87 4.19 -2.62 -19.62
C GLU A 87 4.52 -3.90 -20.40
N GLY A 88 5.33 -4.80 -19.82
CA GLY A 88 5.78 -6.00 -20.51
C GLY A 88 6.89 -5.74 -21.51
N GLY A 89 7.88 -4.89 -21.19
CA GLY A 89 9.04 -4.51 -22.00
C GLY A 89 9.61 -5.60 -22.94
N ALA A 90 10.94 -5.77 -23.01
CA ALA A 90 11.56 -6.76 -23.90
C ALA A 90 11.18 -8.22 -23.60
N SER A 91 10.74 -8.53 -22.39
CA SER A 91 10.19 -9.82 -21.98
C SER A 91 8.74 -9.66 -21.51
N ALA A 92 7.82 -10.42 -22.09
CA ALA A 92 6.43 -10.42 -21.64
C ALA A 92 6.35 -10.76 -20.14
N LYS A 93 5.53 -9.99 -19.41
CA LYS A 93 5.26 -10.27 -17.99
C LYS A 93 4.75 -11.72 -17.82
N PRO A 94 5.28 -12.49 -16.87
CA PRO A 94 4.77 -13.84 -16.60
C PRO A 94 3.29 -13.80 -16.20
N GLU A 95 2.49 -14.71 -16.72
CA GLU A 95 1.04 -14.78 -16.44
C GLU A 95 0.71 -15.15 -15.00
N ASN A 96 1.68 -15.74 -14.29
CA ASN A 96 1.56 -16.11 -12.90
C ASN A 96 2.02 -15.03 -11.92
N VAL A 97 2.34 -13.82 -12.40
CA VAL A 97 2.86 -12.71 -11.59
C VAL A 97 1.98 -11.47 -11.71
N LEU A 98 1.61 -10.88 -10.57
CA LEU A 98 1.00 -9.56 -10.46
C LEU A 98 1.87 -8.64 -9.60
N ILE A 99 1.86 -7.35 -9.90
CA ILE A 99 2.55 -6.33 -9.12
C ILE A 99 1.50 -5.57 -8.30
N TYR A 100 1.68 -5.57 -6.99
CA TYR A 100 0.90 -4.77 -6.05
C TYR A 100 1.81 -3.74 -5.40
N ALA A 101 1.39 -2.48 -5.42
CA ALA A 101 2.12 -1.41 -4.75
C ALA A 101 1.22 -0.65 -3.79
N THR A 102 1.79 -0.15 -2.70
CA THR A 102 1.12 0.82 -1.84
C THR A 102 1.82 2.17 -1.95
N SER A 103 1.05 3.24 -1.88
CA SER A 103 1.59 4.59 -1.80
C SER A 103 0.76 5.47 -0.87
N ASN A 104 1.44 6.36 -0.18
CA ASN A 104 0.78 7.38 0.63
C ASN A 104 0.39 8.62 -0.19
N ARG A 105 0.73 8.64 -1.48
CA ARG A 105 0.49 9.74 -2.42
C ARG A 105 -0.29 9.22 -3.62
N ARG A 106 -1.11 10.10 -4.19
CA ARG A 106 -1.84 9.81 -5.43
C ARG A 106 -0.87 9.66 -6.62
N HIS A 107 0.19 10.45 -6.62
CA HIS A 107 1.24 10.40 -7.63
C HIS A 107 2.49 9.74 -7.04
N LEU A 108 3.04 8.75 -7.72
CA LEU A 108 4.17 7.95 -7.25
C LEU A 108 5.49 8.72 -7.26
N ILE A 109 5.61 9.75 -8.10
CA ILE A 109 6.80 10.62 -8.20
C ILE A 109 6.51 11.92 -7.44
N LYS A 110 7.47 12.41 -6.68
CA LYS A 110 7.37 13.68 -5.95
C LYS A 110 7.49 14.86 -6.89
N GLU A 111 6.55 15.78 -6.83
CA GLU A 111 6.69 17.10 -7.41
C GLU A 111 7.61 17.96 -6.53
N SER A 112 8.64 18.56 -7.10
CA SER A 112 9.48 19.51 -6.37
C SER A 112 8.76 20.84 -6.16
N TYR A 113 8.64 21.29 -4.90
CA TYR A 113 8.04 22.60 -4.56
C TYR A 113 8.88 23.81 -5.00
N LYS A 114 10.12 23.60 -5.45
CA LYS A 114 11.01 24.72 -5.88
C LYS A 114 10.56 25.41 -7.16
N ASP A 115 9.60 24.85 -7.88
CA ASP A 115 9.22 25.26 -9.22
C ASP A 115 7.98 26.16 -9.31
N ARG A 116 7.48 26.71 -8.20
CA ARG A 116 6.38 27.68 -8.20
C ARG A 116 6.78 29.12 -8.46
N GLY A 117 8.05 29.40 -8.75
CA GLY A 117 8.55 30.75 -9.00
C GLY A 117 9.47 30.82 -10.23
N ALA A 118 8.99 31.52 -11.25
CA ALA A 118 9.69 32.14 -12.38
C ALA A 118 10.15 31.24 -13.55
N ASN A 119 9.45 31.43 -14.68
CA ASN A 119 9.93 31.52 -16.06
C ASN A 119 11.13 30.66 -16.51
N ASP A 120 10.90 29.88 -17.54
CA ASP A 120 11.81 29.42 -18.58
C ASP A 120 12.23 27.94 -18.63
N ASP A 121 11.39 27.00 -18.14
CA ASP A 121 11.63 25.57 -18.44
C ASP A 121 10.35 24.72 -18.52
N ASP A 122 9.33 25.24 -19.18
CA ASP A 122 8.00 24.58 -19.29
C ASP A 122 8.02 23.24 -20.05
N MET A 123 9.02 22.98 -20.90
CA MET A 123 9.08 21.76 -21.70
C MET A 123 9.50 20.55 -20.88
N HIS A 124 10.53 20.66 -20.03
CA HIS A 124 10.99 19.56 -19.20
C HIS A 124 10.02 19.23 -18.05
N ARG A 125 9.23 20.21 -17.59
CA ARG A 125 8.19 20.05 -16.57
C ARG A 125 7.00 19.24 -17.06
N SER A 126 6.57 19.46 -18.30
CA SER A 126 5.44 18.72 -18.86
C SER A 126 5.76 17.24 -19.05
N ASP A 127 7.01 16.90 -19.36
CA ASP A 127 7.45 15.52 -19.57
C ASP A 127 7.49 14.73 -18.25
N THR A 128 8.01 15.32 -17.16
CA THR A 128 8.05 14.66 -15.84
C THR A 128 6.65 14.47 -15.26
N LEU A 129 5.76 15.44 -15.37
CA LEU A 129 4.37 15.33 -14.96
C LEU A 129 3.62 14.25 -15.75
N ASN A 130 3.82 14.19 -17.06
CA ASN A 130 3.24 13.18 -17.91
C ASN A 130 3.77 11.77 -17.59
N GLU A 131 5.05 11.62 -17.27
CA GLU A 131 5.65 10.36 -16.83
C GLU A 131 5.10 9.90 -15.49
N THR A 132 4.87 10.84 -14.57
CA THR A 132 4.33 10.59 -13.22
C THR A 132 2.90 10.06 -13.26
N ILE A 133 2.03 10.72 -14.00
CA ILE A 133 0.64 10.30 -14.22
C ILE A 133 0.64 8.94 -14.92
N SER A 134 1.52 8.79 -15.91
CA SER A 134 1.60 7.60 -16.74
C SER A 134 1.96 6.31 -15.96
N LEU A 135 2.76 6.37 -14.90
CA LEU A 135 3.11 5.18 -14.11
C LEU A 135 1.93 4.67 -13.26
N SER A 136 1.19 5.59 -12.63
CA SER A 136 0.02 5.23 -11.82
C SER A 136 -1.09 4.59 -12.68
N ASP A 137 -1.32 5.14 -13.86
CA ASP A 137 -2.36 4.67 -14.79
C ASP A 137 -2.07 3.27 -15.35
N ARG A 138 -0.79 2.86 -15.35
CA ARG A 138 -0.38 1.54 -15.84
C ARG A 138 -0.70 0.38 -14.90
N PHE A 139 -1.05 0.66 -13.64
CA PHE A 139 -1.44 -0.41 -12.71
C PHE A 139 -2.77 -1.07 -13.09
N GLY A 140 -3.60 -0.43 -13.88
CA GLY A 140 -4.88 -0.98 -14.33
C GLY A 140 -5.97 -1.02 -13.25
N LEU A 141 -5.62 -1.09 -11.96
CA LEU A 141 -6.54 -0.96 -10.85
C LEU A 141 -5.94 -0.09 -9.74
N ILE A 142 -6.63 1.01 -9.41
CA ILE A 142 -6.26 1.88 -8.30
C ILE A 142 -7.33 1.79 -7.22
N ILE A 143 -6.91 1.46 -5.99
CA ILE A 143 -7.79 1.35 -4.82
C ILE A 143 -7.45 2.44 -3.82
N TYR A 144 -8.43 3.28 -3.49
CA TYR A 144 -8.26 4.37 -2.54
C TYR A 144 -8.62 3.95 -1.12
N TYR A 145 -7.67 4.09 -0.21
CA TYR A 145 -7.84 3.87 1.22
C TYR A 145 -8.02 5.22 1.92
N MET A 146 -9.26 5.54 2.24
CA MET A 146 -9.60 6.76 2.96
C MET A 146 -9.31 6.61 4.46
N ALA A 147 -9.00 7.73 5.12
CA ALA A 147 -8.97 7.74 6.58
C ALA A 147 -10.37 7.45 7.13
N PRO A 148 -10.50 6.62 8.17
CA PRO A 148 -11.80 6.28 8.75
C PRO A 148 -12.47 7.53 9.36
N ASN A 149 -13.78 7.61 9.22
CA ASN A 149 -14.57 8.58 9.99
C ASN A 149 -14.60 8.18 11.48
N GLN A 150 -15.24 8.99 12.33
CA GLN A 150 -15.25 8.74 13.77
C GLN A 150 -15.92 7.40 14.14
N GLN A 151 -17.02 7.06 13.51
CA GLN A 151 -17.71 5.81 13.80
C GLN A 151 -16.90 4.61 13.35
N GLU A 152 -16.36 4.64 12.14
CA GLU A 152 -15.47 3.59 11.61
C GLU A 152 -14.23 3.39 12.48
N TYR A 153 -13.64 4.48 12.99
CA TYR A 153 -12.52 4.38 13.91
C TYR A 153 -12.89 3.69 15.22
N LEU A 154 -14.05 4.04 15.82
CA LEU A 154 -14.55 3.39 17.02
C LEU A 154 -14.88 1.91 16.76
N ASP A 155 -15.44 1.57 15.61
CA ASP A 155 -15.75 0.19 15.24
C ASP A 155 -14.45 -0.63 15.07
N ILE A 156 -13.39 -0.04 14.53
CA ILE A 156 -12.07 -0.68 14.46
C ILE A 156 -11.52 -0.95 15.86
N VAL A 157 -11.59 0.03 16.77
CA VAL A 157 -11.14 -0.14 18.16
C VAL A 157 -11.93 -1.21 18.88
N ASP A 158 -13.25 -1.20 18.76
CA ASP A 158 -14.15 -2.21 19.36
C ASP A 158 -13.83 -3.62 18.86
N GLY A 159 -13.67 -3.76 17.53
CA GLY A 159 -13.29 -5.04 16.94
C GLY A 159 -11.94 -5.56 17.44
N LEU A 160 -10.95 -4.68 17.59
CA LEU A 160 -9.65 -5.04 18.13
C LEU A 160 -9.70 -5.43 19.61
N LEU A 161 -10.47 -4.71 20.45
CA LEU A 161 -10.67 -5.05 21.87
C LEU A 161 -11.36 -6.41 22.04
N LYS A 162 -12.37 -6.69 21.22
CA LYS A 162 -13.09 -7.98 21.24
C LYS A 162 -12.19 -9.17 20.91
N GLN A 163 -11.18 -9.00 20.06
CA GLN A 163 -10.19 -10.05 19.80
C GLN A 163 -9.39 -10.42 21.07
N HIS A 164 -9.32 -9.53 22.06
CA HIS A 164 -8.70 -9.74 23.34
C HIS A 164 -9.70 -10.05 24.47
N GLY A 165 -10.98 -10.32 24.14
CA GLY A 165 -12.03 -10.62 25.11
C GLY A 165 -12.48 -9.43 25.95
N ILE A 166 -12.20 -8.19 25.48
CA ILE A 166 -12.58 -6.96 26.18
C ILE A 166 -13.76 -6.32 25.48
N GLU A 167 -14.81 -6.03 26.24
CA GLU A 167 -15.97 -5.28 25.80
C GLU A 167 -16.06 -3.99 26.59
N LEU A 168 -16.18 -2.87 25.88
CA LEU A 168 -16.45 -1.55 26.45
C LEU A 168 -17.85 -1.09 26.04
N SER A 169 -18.50 -0.33 26.89
CA SER A 169 -19.73 0.36 26.52
C SER A 169 -19.41 1.39 25.41
N LYS A 170 -20.42 1.71 24.60
CA LYS A 170 -20.28 2.72 23.53
C LYS A 170 -19.79 4.08 24.07
N GLU A 171 -20.23 4.44 25.27
CA GLU A 171 -19.82 5.68 25.94
C GLU A 171 -18.34 5.64 26.33
N GLU A 172 -17.89 4.57 27.00
CA GLU A 172 -16.49 4.40 27.38
C GLU A 172 -15.58 4.38 26.17
N LEU A 173 -15.98 3.66 25.11
CA LEU A 173 -15.23 3.59 23.87
C LEU A 173 -15.07 4.99 23.25
N ARG A 174 -16.16 5.75 23.17
CA ARG A 174 -16.16 7.12 22.63
C ARG A 174 -15.26 8.05 23.44
N VAL A 175 -15.33 7.98 24.77
CA VAL A 175 -14.53 8.85 25.65
C VAL A 175 -13.04 8.47 25.56
N LYS A 176 -12.71 7.20 25.78
CA LYS A 176 -11.30 6.75 25.86
C LYS A 176 -10.60 6.77 24.52
N ALA A 177 -11.18 6.11 23.50
CA ALA A 177 -10.59 6.08 22.18
C ALA A 177 -10.66 7.45 21.46
N GLY A 178 -11.69 8.23 21.72
CA GLY A 178 -11.82 9.59 21.19
C GLY A 178 -10.83 10.59 21.80
N ALA A 179 -10.46 10.45 23.07
CA ALA A 179 -9.35 11.21 23.66
C ALA A 179 -8.02 10.85 23.00
N TRP A 180 -7.75 9.55 22.85
CA TRP A 180 -6.54 9.03 22.23
C TRP A 180 -6.33 9.53 20.79
N GLU A 181 -7.40 9.52 19.95
CA GLU A 181 -7.31 10.01 18.58
C GLU A 181 -6.87 11.47 18.49
N LYS A 182 -7.36 12.31 19.44
CA LYS A 182 -7.03 13.75 19.47
C LYS A 182 -5.57 14.01 19.85
N GLU A 183 -5.01 13.15 20.69
CA GLU A 183 -3.61 13.24 21.13
C GLU A 183 -2.62 12.66 20.11
N HIS A 184 -3.05 11.78 19.20
CA HIS A 184 -2.20 10.95 18.34
C HIS A 184 -2.40 11.16 16.83
N SER A 185 -2.58 12.40 16.38
CA SER A 185 -2.59 12.76 14.94
C SER A 185 -3.76 12.19 14.11
N GLY A 186 -4.91 11.92 14.73
CA GLY A 186 -6.15 11.61 14.00
C GLY A 186 -6.50 10.12 13.97
N ARG A 187 -7.29 9.73 13.00
CA ARG A 187 -7.95 8.41 12.92
C ARG A 187 -7.28 7.53 11.90
N SER A 188 -6.86 6.36 12.33
CA SER A 188 -6.36 5.31 11.43
C SER A 188 -6.38 3.96 12.15
N GLY A 189 -6.29 2.86 11.41
CA GLY A 189 -6.13 1.52 11.99
C GLY A 189 -4.88 1.40 12.86
N ARG A 190 -3.80 2.12 12.53
CA ARG A 190 -2.58 2.18 13.34
C ARG A 190 -2.83 2.84 14.69
N ILE A 191 -3.51 3.98 14.71
CA ILE A 191 -3.85 4.70 15.95
C ILE A 191 -4.81 3.86 16.81
N ALA A 192 -5.77 3.17 16.20
CA ALA A 192 -6.65 2.22 16.90
C ALA A 192 -5.85 1.09 17.55
N GLN A 193 -4.91 0.48 16.83
CA GLN A 193 -4.06 -0.58 17.37
C GLN A 193 -3.17 -0.08 18.51
N GLN A 194 -2.62 1.11 18.42
CA GLN A 194 -1.82 1.72 19.49
C GLN A 194 -2.66 1.97 20.74
N PHE A 195 -3.89 2.48 20.58
CA PHE A 195 -4.82 2.63 21.68
C PHE A 195 -5.09 1.29 22.39
N VAL A 196 -5.43 0.26 21.61
CA VAL A 196 -5.73 -1.08 22.17
C VAL A 196 -4.52 -1.64 22.92
N THR A 197 -3.33 -1.56 22.33
CA THR A 197 -2.09 -2.03 23.00
C THR A 197 -1.85 -1.28 24.32
N HIS A 198 -2.03 0.05 24.33
CA HIS A 198 -1.91 0.86 25.55
C HIS A 198 -2.95 0.48 26.59
N TYR A 199 -4.21 0.33 26.18
CA TYR A 199 -5.33 -0.02 27.07
C TYR A 199 -5.13 -1.41 27.70
N LEU A 200 -4.70 -2.41 26.93
CA LEU A 200 -4.36 -3.74 27.42
C LEU A 200 -3.26 -3.68 28.48
N GLY A 201 -2.21 -2.87 28.28
CA GLY A 201 -1.17 -2.65 29.25
C GLY A 201 -1.69 -2.10 30.58
N GLN A 202 -2.72 -1.25 30.55
CA GLN A 202 -3.35 -0.73 31.78
C GLN A 202 -4.24 -1.78 32.48
N VAL A 203 -4.90 -2.66 31.71
CA VAL A 203 -5.78 -3.70 32.26
C VAL A 203 -4.98 -4.86 32.89
N TYR A 204 -3.91 -5.29 32.24
CA TYR A 204 -3.11 -6.44 32.70
C TYR A 204 -2.08 -6.08 33.80
N ASN A 205 -1.80 -4.79 34.02
CA ASN A 205 -0.92 -4.33 35.09
C ASN A 205 -1.68 -3.91 36.38
N LYS A 206 -2.98 -4.21 36.46
CA LYS A 206 -3.81 -4.10 37.66
C LYS A 206 -4.01 -5.46 38.30
#